data_cde87529c18b03a23a531003336cea01
#
_entry.id   cde87529c18b03a23a531003336cea01
#
_cell.length_a   1.000
_cell.length_b   1.000
_cell.length_c   1.000
_cell.angle_alpha   90.00
_cell.angle_beta   90.00
_cell.angle_gamma   90.00
#
_symmetry.space_group_name_H-M   'P 1'
#
loop_
_entity.id
_entity.type
_entity.pdbx_description
1 polymer ?
#
loop_
_entity_poly.entity_id
_entity_poly.type
_entity_poly.pdbx_seq_one_letter_code
_entity_poly.pdbx_strand_id
1 'polypeptide(L)'
;MTLIKDSTSRRSFLKSTAGTVAGMTVFSSAMAEKLINFSNPAVSKISLGVFASYDHARYLRELGCSYIEESVGDFLIPKEGDTRFGQNLNALHSLQFPIWSYVILLPGELKTLGPNANHDAILQRTELALKRAKECGSQYIVFGSGGSRIIPAGYDREKAKQQHIDVTRKMAPLAEKYGITIAVEPLNRGETNFINSLAEGVEIVEAVKSTHVRLLCDIYHMLKEDESPDEIVKYGKHIVHCHIAEKQDRTPPGVKGDDFRPYLRALKKIGYNGGLSIECFKYTDFDREIKTGIEVLKKQILEA
;
A
#
# COMPACT_ATOMS: atom_id res chain seq x y z
N MET A 1 -63.31 23.45 -21.12
CA MET A 1 -64.10 22.44 -21.84
C MET A 1 -63.48 21.13 -21.53
N THR A 2 -63.99 20.53 -20.47
CA THR A 2 -64.57 19.17 -20.34
C THR A 2 -63.54 18.08 -20.33
N LEU A 3 -63.11 17.56 -19.17
CA LEU A 3 -63.65 16.44 -18.34
C LEU A 3 -63.71 15.11 -19.13
N ILE A 4 -63.21 13.98 -18.65
CA ILE A 4 -63.64 13.02 -17.64
C ILE A 4 -62.58 11.89 -17.61
N LYS A 5 -61.92 11.47 -16.53
CA LYS A 5 -62.25 10.43 -15.53
C LYS A 5 -62.73 9.08 -16.09
N ASP A 6 -62.11 7.96 -15.72
CA ASP A 6 -62.34 6.99 -14.62
C ASP A 6 -61.52 5.72 -14.87
N SER A 7 -60.78 5.16 -13.99
CA SER A 7 -60.95 4.40 -12.74
C SER A 7 -61.61 3.02 -12.94
N THR A 8 -61.07 2.10 -12.19
CA THR A 8 -61.54 0.84 -11.58
C THR A 8 -60.91 -0.42 -12.12
N SER A 9 -60.15 -1.12 -11.34
CA SER A 9 -60.30 -1.85 -10.07
C SER A 9 -60.94 -3.25 -10.21
N ARG A 10 -60.24 -4.20 -9.64
CA ARG A 10 -60.66 -5.40 -8.88
C ARG A 10 -60.86 -6.77 -9.56
N ARG A 11 -60.03 -7.67 -9.05
CA ARG A 11 -60.38 -8.94 -8.34
C ARG A 11 -61.07 -10.11 -9.06
N SER A 12 -60.31 -11.21 -8.96
CA SER A 12 -60.73 -12.56 -8.52
C SER A 12 -61.72 -13.35 -9.38
N PHE A 13 -61.34 -14.59 -9.68
CA PHE A 13 -62.16 -15.74 -9.31
C PHE A 13 -61.34 -17.03 -9.20
N LEU A 14 -61.63 -17.72 -8.13
CA LEU A 14 -61.16 -19.06 -7.73
C LEU A 14 -62.04 -20.14 -8.36
N LYS A 15 -61.48 -21.35 -8.35
CA LYS A 15 -62.05 -22.70 -8.12
C LYS A 15 -61.75 -23.65 -9.26
N SER A 16 -60.91 -24.64 -9.00
CA SER A 16 -61.19 -25.95 -8.36
C SER A 16 -61.73 -27.03 -9.30
N THR A 17 -60.97 -28.07 -9.44
CA THR A 17 -61.52 -29.44 -9.25
C THR A 17 -60.38 -30.45 -9.05
N ALA A 18 -60.63 -31.34 -8.14
CA ALA A 18 -59.76 -32.41 -7.65
C ALA A 18 -59.88 -33.67 -8.58
N GLY A 19 -58.84 -34.47 -8.55
CA GLY A 19 -58.85 -35.82 -9.09
C GLY A 19 -57.72 -36.66 -8.54
N THR A 20 -58.04 -37.48 -7.55
CA THR A 20 -57.24 -38.46 -6.85
C THR A 20 -56.89 -39.67 -7.72
N VAL A 21 -55.64 -40.19 -7.63
CA VAL A 21 -55.38 -41.64 -7.44
C VAL A 21 -53.98 -41.85 -6.90
N ALA A 22 -53.92 -42.73 -5.93
CA ALA A 22 -52.80 -43.11 -5.10
C ALA A 22 -51.79 -44.02 -5.84
N GLY A 23 -50.56 -43.93 -5.40
CA GLY A 23 -49.50 -44.90 -5.69
C GLY A 23 -48.30 -44.67 -4.76
N MET A 24 -48.31 -45.39 -3.64
CA MET A 24 -47.19 -45.48 -2.69
C MET A 24 -45.93 -46.02 -3.35
N THR A 25 -44.82 -45.39 -3.15
CA THR A 25 -43.59 -46.08 -2.70
C THR A 25 -42.70 -45.08 -1.98
N VAL A 26 -42.55 -45.39 -0.72
CA VAL A 26 -41.57 -44.82 0.23
C VAL A 26 -40.21 -45.33 -0.19
N PHE A 27 -39.25 -44.47 -0.46
CA PHE A 27 -37.86 -44.69 -0.09
C PHE A 27 -37.22 -43.37 0.30
N SER A 28 -36.97 -43.33 1.58
CA SER A 28 -36.04 -42.50 2.30
C SER A 28 -34.68 -42.46 1.62
N SER A 29 -34.12 -41.28 1.43
CA SER A 29 -32.77 -41.00 1.89
C SER A 29 -32.53 -39.50 1.85
N ALA A 30 -32.52 -38.95 3.00
CA ALA A 30 -31.89 -37.66 3.23
C ALA A 30 -30.40 -37.82 2.95
N MET A 31 -29.96 -37.42 1.77
CA MET A 31 -28.64 -36.94 1.52
C MET A 31 -28.81 -35.45 1.16
N ALA A 32 -28.92 -34.64 2.21
CA ALA A 32 -28.55 -33.27 2.09
C ALA A 32 -27.05 -33.28 1.77
N GLU A 33 -26.71 -33.18 0.49
CA GLU A 33 -25.39 -32.77 0.07
C GLU A 33 -25.14 -31.41 0.72
N LYS A 34 -24.39 -31.46 1.80
CA LYS A 34 -23.65 -30.30 2.29
C LYS A 34 -22.74 -29.88 1.14
N LEU A 35 -23.25 -29.02 0.28
CA LEU A 35 -22.41 -28.19 -0.55
C LEU A 35 -21.55 -27.39 0.43
N ILE A 36 -20.39 -27.96 0.78
CA ILE A 36 -19.28 -27.23 1.34
C ILE A 36 -18.94 -26.23 0.22
N ASN A 37 -19.48 -25.04 0.33
CA ASN A 37 -18.92 -23.91 -0.35
C ASN A 37 -17.46 -23.80 0.12
N PHE A 38 -16.56 -24.48 -0.58
CA PHE A 38 -15.19 -24.02 -0.65
C PHE A 38 -15.30 -22.64 -1.34
N SER A 39 -15.51 -21.59 -0.53
CA SER A 39 -15.15 -20.27 -0.95
C SER A 39 -13.69 -20.40 -1.36
N ASN A 40 -13.43 -20.38 -2.66
CA ASN A 40 -12.10 -20.14 -3.20
C ASN A 40 -11.53 -19.01 -2.34
N PRO A 41 -10.41 -19.19 -1.64
CA PRO A 41 -9.77 -18.07 -0.97
C PRO A 41 -9.60 -17.01 -2.06
N ALA A 42 -10.22 -15.85 -1.87
CA ALA A 42 -10.15 -14.77 -2.83
C ALA A 42 -8.68 -14.64 -3.22
N VAL A 43 -8.35 -14.92 -4.47
CA VAL A 43 -6.98 -14.86 -4.96
C VAL A 43 -6.52 -13.44 -4.63
N SER A 44 -5.61 -13.29 -3.69
CA SER A 44 -5.13 -11.99 -3.26
C SER A 44 -4.58 -11.28 -4.48
N LYS A 45 -5.25 -10.23 -4.91
CA LYS A 45 -4.91 -9.50 -6.14
C LYS A 45 -3.90 -8.42 -5.76
N ILE A 46 -2.66 -8.84 -5.54
CA ILE A 46 -1.54 -7.92 -5.35
C ILE A 46 -1.35 -7.12 -6.64
N SER A 47 -1.41 -5.80 -6.54
CA SER A 47 -1.15 -4.89 -7.64
C SER A 47 0.35 -4.56 -7.69
N LEU A 48 0.98 -4.73 -8.86
CA LEU A 48 2.40 -4.44 -9.02
C LEU A 48 2.64 -3.00 -9.42
N GLY A 49 3.62 -2.38 -8.77
CA GLY A 49 4.15 -1.06 -9.08
C GLY A 49 5.68 -1.04 -9.09
N VAL A 50 6.23 0.10 -9.45
CA VAL A 50 7.68 0.34 -9.48
C VAL A 50 7.95 1.76 -8.99
N PHE A 51 8.94 1.93 -8.13
CA PHE A 51 9.51 3.23 -7.83
C PHE A 51 10.43 3.66 -8.99
N ALA A 52 10.01 4.67 -9.72
CA ALA A 52 10.74 5.21 -10.87
C ALA A 52 10.25 6.63 -11.21
N SER A 53 11.04 7.39 -11.99
CA SER A 53 10.56 8.65 -12.58
C SER A 53 9.30 8.41 -13.42
N TYR A 54 8.36 9.34 -13.37
CA TYR A 54 7.11 9.30 -14.14
C TYR A 54 7.34 9.23 -15.65
N ASP A 55 8.52 9.57 -16.13
CA ASP A 55 8.92 9.40 -17.53
C ASP A 55 8.84 7.94 -18.00
N HIS A 56 8.98 6.98 -17.08
CA HIS A 56 8.82 5.54 -17.35
C HIS A 56 7.37 5.04 -17.31
N ALA A 57 6.40 5.89 -16.99
CA ALA A 57 4.99 5.48 -16.75
C ALA A 57 4.39 4.70 -17.93
N ARG A 58 4.66 5.11 -19.18
CA ARG A 58 4.18 4.40 -20.37
C ARG A 58 4.75 2.99 -20.45
N TYR A 59 6.06 2.86 -20.29
CA TYR A 59 6.75 1.58 -20.34
C TYR A 59 6.28 0.63 -19.23
N LEU A 60 6.14 1.12 -18.00
CA LEU A 60 5.66 0.32 -16.88
C LEU A 60 4.21 -0.16 -17.08
N ARG A 61 3.36 0.67 -17.69
CA ARG A 61 1.99 0.26 -18.08
C ARG A 61 2.04 -0.88 -19.10
N GLU A 62 2.89 -0.80 -20.11
CA GLU A 62 3.06 -1.85 -21.15
C GLU A 62 3.56 -3.17 -20.53
N LEU A 63 4.39 -3.12 -19.49
CA LEU A 63 4.82 -4.30 -18.72
C LEU A 63 3.71 -4.84 -17.80
N GLY A 64 2.56 -4.17 -17.72
CA GLY A 64 1.40 -4.58 -16.93
C GLY A 64 1.50 -4.22 -15.45
N CYS A 65 2.22 -3.17 -15.10
CA CYS A 65 2.13 -2.53 -13.80
C CYS A 65 0.78 -1.82 -13.66
N SER A 66 0.27 -1.75 -12.44
CA SER A 66 -1.00 -1.09 -12.13
C SER A 66 -0.81 0.38 -11.78
N TYR A 67 0.38 0.77 -11.34
CA TYR A 67 0.74 2.11 -10.88
C TYR A 67 2.26 2.31 -10.88
N ILE A 68 2.67 3.53 -10.63
CA ILE A 68 4.07 3.93 -10.38
C ILE A 68 4.16 4.59 -9.01
N GLU A 69 5.33 4.53 -8.39
CA GLU A 69 5.70 5.35 -7.24
C GLU A 69 6.72 6.39 -7.63
N GLU A 70 6.67 7.55 -6.98
CA GLU A 70 7.56 8.67 -7.22
C GLU A 70 8.17 9.20 -5.91
N SER A 71 9.13 10.10 -6.01
CA SER A 71 9.70 10.79 -4.85
C SER A 71 8.88 12.03 -4.50
N VAL A 72 8.66 12.26 -3.21
CA VAL A 72 8.10 13.54 -2.73
C VAL A 72 8.93 14.72 -3.19
N GLY A 73 10.27 14.57 -3.17
CA GLY A 73 11.20 15.65 -3.51
C GLY A 73 11.24 15.97 -5.00
N ASP A 74 11.05 14.98 -5.87
CA ASP A 74 11.17 15.18 -7.32
C ASP A 74 9.83 15.50 -7.97
N PHE A 75 8.74 14.94 -7.46
CA PHE A 75 7.43 15.12 -8.08
C PHE A 75 6.53 16.13 -7.36
N LEU A 76 6.34 15.97 -6.04
CA LEU A 76 5.41 16.82 -5.28
C LEU A 76 6.02 18.17 -4.87
N ILE A 77 7.26 18.17 -4.41
CA ILE A 77 7.95 19.36 -3.91
C ILE A 77 9.30 19.51 -4.63
N PRO A 78 9.28 19.65 -5.96
CA PRO A 78 10.52 19.79 -6.72
C PRO A 78 11.24 21.11 -6.37
N LYS A 79 12.55 21.11 -6.53
CA LYS A 79 13.38 22.28 -6.22
C LYS A 79 13.00 23.51 -7.05
N GLU A 80 12.49 23.31 -8.26
CA GLU A 80 12.02 24.34 -9.18
C GLU A 80 10.66 24.94 -8.79
N GLY A 81 10.04 24.45 -7.71
CA GLY A 81 8.83 25.01 -7.13
C GLY A 81 7.54 24.68 -7.88
N ASP A 82 6.56 25.59 -7.77
CA ASP A 82 5.19 25.36 -8.24
C ASP A 82 5.06 25.15 -9.74
N THR A 83 5.89 25.82 -10.54
CA THR A 83 5.90 25.67 -12.00
C THR A 83 6.24 24.23 -12.39
N ARG A 84 7.24 23.63 -11.77
CA ARG A 84 7.62 22.25 -12.04
C ARG A 84 6.57 21.27 -11.56
N PHE A 85 6.00 21.50 -10.37
CA PHE A 85 4.87 20.69 -9.91
C PHE A 85 3.69 20.73 -10.89
N GLY A 86 3.35 21.91 -11.40
CA GLY A 86 2.29 22.06 -12.42
C GLY A 86 2.58 21.27 -13.71
N GLN A 87 3.85 21.23 -14.16
CA GLN A 87 4.26 20.40 -15.29
C GLN A 87 4.11 18.91 -14.99
N ASN A 88 4.54 18.45 -13.81
CA ASN A 88 4.40 17.07 -13.36
C ASN A 88 2.92 16.65 -13.31
N LEU A 89 2.05 17.50 -12.77
CA LEU A 89 0.61 17.25 -12.69
C LEU A 89 -0.02 17.16 -14.09
N ASN A 90 0.37 18.01 -15.01
CA ASN A 90 -0.08 17.95 -16.41
C ASN A 90 0.37 16.66 -17.10
N ALA A 91 1.60 16.20 -16.87
CA ALA A 91 2.08 14.91 -17.37
C ALA A 91 1.25 13.74 -16.84
N LEU A 92 0.96 13.74 -15.53
CA LEU A 92 0.10 12.75 -14.89
C LEU A 92 -1.30 12.70 -15.52
N HIS A 93 -1.94 13.86 -15.69
CA HIS A 93 -3.27 13.94 -16.31
C HIS A 93 -3.26 13.50 -17.78
N SER A 94 -2.19 13.79 -18.52
CA SER A 94 -2.07 13.40 -19.93
C SER A 94 -1.90 11.90 -20.13
N LEU A 95 -1.08 11.24 -19.31
CA LEU A 95 -0.81 9.80 -19.42
C LEU A 95 -1.87 8.95 -18.72
N GLN A 96 -2.56 9.51 -17.72
CA GLN A 96 -3.57 8.77 -16.94
C GLN A 96 -3.07 7.42 -16.39
N PHE A 97 -1.80 7.36 -16.00
CA PHE A 97 -1.23 6.23 -15.28
C PHE A 97 -1.04 6.62 -13.82
N PRO A 98 -1.69 5.94 -12.86
CA PRO A 98 -1.77 6.45 -11.50
C PRO A 98 -0.43 6.40 -10.76
N ILE A 99 -0.16 7.42 -9.96
CA ILE A 99 0.86 7.38 -8.90
C ILE A 99 0.13 7.04 -7.61
N TRP A 100 0.37 5.84 -7.04
CA TRP A 100 -0.30 5.44 -5.81
C TRP A 100 0.36 5.98 -4.56
N SER A 101 1.68 6.11 -4.58
CA SER A 101 2.46 6.50 -3.43
C SER A 101 3.67 7.34 -3.81
N TYR A 102 4.15 8.08 -2.82
CA TYR A 102 5.38 8.84 -2.91
C TYR A 102 6.31 8.45 -1.77
N VAL A 103 7.56 8.19 -2.08
CA VAL A 103 8.60 7.84 -1.11
C VAL A 103 9.38 9.07 -0.64
N ILE A 104 10.15 8.92 0.43
CA ILE A 104 11.07 9.94 0.98
C ILE A 104 10.32 11.23 1.36
N LEU A 105 9.37 11.12 2.30
CA LEU A 105 8.61 12.28 2.79
C LEU A 105 9.51 13.42 3.27
N LEU A 106 10.55 13.11 4.06
CA LEU A 106 11.45 14.10 4.63
C LEU A 106 12.87 13.93 4.08
N PRO A 107 13.51 15.03 3.68
CA PRO A 107 14.94 15.03 3.42
C PRO A 107 15.72 14.88 4.73
N GLY A 108 16.94 14.36 4.65
CA GLY A 108 17.73 13.98 5.82
C GLY A 108 18.06 15.11 6.80
N GLU A 109 18.04 16.35 6.36
CA GLU A 109 18.27 17.55 7.20
C GLU A 109 17.07 17.91 8.10
N LEU A 110 15.84 17.51 7.73
CA LEU A 110 14.66 17.70 8.58
C LEU A 110 14.57 16.59 9.63
N LYS A 111 15.11 16.82 10.81
CA LYS A 111 15.18 15.83 11.89
C LYS A 111 13.88 15.74 12.67
N THR A 112 13.34 14.52 12.81
CA THR A 112 12.14 14.23 13.61
C THR A 112 12.43 14.11 15.10
N LEU A 113 13.68 13.86 15.45
CA LEU A 113 14.16 13.54 16.79
C LEU A 113 15.56 14.12 17.03
N GLY A 114 15.97 14.11 18.29
CA GLY A 114 17.24 14.67 18.71
C GLY A 114 17.17 16.17 19.02
N PRO A 115 18.32 16.80 19.33
CA PRO A 115 18.35 18.21 19.75
C PRO A 115 18.01 19.18 18.60
N ASN A 116 18.17 18.73 17.34
CA ASN A 116 17.92 19.53 16.14
C ASN A 116 16.56 19.21 15.49
N ALA A 117 15.65 18.58 16.20
CA ALA A 117 14.31 18.30 15.70
C ALA A 117 13.56 19.61 15.39
N ASN A 118 13.03 19.71 14.18
CA ASN A 118 12.26 20.88 13.73
C ASN A 118 10.87 20.46 13.27
N HIS A 119 9.99 20.26 14.24
CA HIS A 119 8.64 19.75 13.99
C HIS A 119 7.79 20.72 13.15
N ASP A 120 7.96 22.03 13.29
CA ASP A 120 7.18 23.00 12.52
C ASP A 120 7.52 22.96 11.04
N ALA A 121 8.79 22.92 10.68
CA ALA A 121 9.23 22.76 9.29
C ALA A 121 8.76 21.41 8.69
N ILE A 122 8.79 20.35 9.50
CA ILE A 122 8.28 19.03 9.10
C ILE A 122 6.78 19.10 8.80
N LEU A 123 5.99 19.73 9.66
CA LEU A 123 4.54 19.84 9.47
C LEU A 123 4.19 20.66 8.23
N GLN A 124 4.89 21.79 7.98
CA GLN A 124 4.71 22.62 6.78
C GLN A 124 5.00 21.80 5.51
N ARG A 125 6.13 21.08 5.47
CA ARG A 125 6.48 20.21 4.34
C ARG A 125 5.46 19.08 4.14
N THR A 126 5.06 18.45 5.23
CA THR A 126 4.09 17.35 5.20
C THR A 126 2.74 17.83 4.67
N GLU A 127 2.25 18.96 5.14
CA GLU A 127 0.98 19.52 4.66
C GLU A 127 1.01 19.81 3.16
N LEU A 128 2.09 20.41 2.65
CA LEU A 128 2.26 20.66 1.23
C LEU A 128 2.32 19.36 0.42
N ALA A 129 3.06 18.34 0.90
CA ALA A 129 3.14 17.03 0.26
C ALA A 129 1.78 16.34 0.19
N LEU A 130 1.04 16.31 1.30
CA LEU A 130 -0.29 15.70 1.40
C LEU A 130 -1.31 16.40 0.49
N LYS A 131 -1.29 17.73 0.44
CA LYS A 131 -2.15 18.52 -0.44
C LYS A 131 -1.91 18.14 -1.91
N ARG A 132 -0.65 18.12 -2.34
CA ARG A 132 -0.28 17.81 -3.73
C ARG A 132 -0.48 16.34 -4.08
N ALA A 133 -0.25 15.41 -3.14
CA ALA A 133 -0.58 14.00 -3.32
C ALA A 133 -2.08 13.80 -3.58
N LYS A 134 -2.95 14.53 -2.86
CA LYS A 134 -4.39 14.54 -3.12
C LYS A 134 -4.73 15.07 -4.51
N GLU A 135 -4.09 16.16 -4.96
CA GLU A 135 -4.28 16.73 -6.31
C GLU A 135 -3.89 15.71 -7.40
N CYS A 136 -2.89 14.84 -7.12
CA CYS A 136 -2.46 13.75 -7.99
C CYS A 136 -3.35 12.50 -7.89
N GLY A 137 -4.33 12.43 -6.99
CA GLY A 137 -5.18 11.26 -6.78
C GLY A 137 -4.48 10.07 -6.11
N SER A 138 -3.39 10.31 -5.40
CA SER A 138 -2.58 9.28 -4.74
C SER A 138 -3.20 8.81 -3.42
N GLN A 139 -2.70 7.68 -2.89
CA GLN A 139 -3.25 7.03 -1.69
C GLN A 139 -2.31 7.13 -0.51
N TYR A 140 -0.99 7.07 -0.75
CA TYR A 140 0.01 6.94 0.30
C TYR A 140 1.14 7.95 0.16
N ILE A 141 1.74 8.30 1.30
CA ILE A 141 3.09 8.87 1.38
C ILE A 141 3.90 7.99 2.32
N VAL A 142 5.02 7.45 1.83
CA VAL A 142 5.91 6.58 2.57
C VAL A 142 6.81 7.40 3.49
N PHE A 143 6.80 7.05 4.78
CA PHE A 143 7.60 7.66 5.80
C PHE A 143 8.73 6.72 6.26
N GLY A 144 9.63 6.40 5.33
CA GLY A 144 10.91 5.75 5.59
C GLY A 144 11.92 6.78 6.09
N SER A 145 12.33 7.70 5.23
CA SER A 145 13.14 8.90 5.54
C SER A 145 14.26 8.68 6.58
N GLY A 146 15.10 7.63 6.36
CA GLY A 146 16.09 7.15 7.34
C GLY A 146 16.97 8.27 7.92
N GLY A 147 17.49 9.15 7.05
CA GLY A 147 18.32 10.27 7.47
C GLY A 147 17.65 11.26 8.42
N SER A 148 16.31 11.38 8.37
CA SER A 148 15.55 12.30 9.24
C SER A 148 15.36 11.77 10.67
N ARG A 149 15.57 10.47 10.90
CA ARG A 149 15.27 9.81 12.18
C ARG A 149 16.44 9.05 12.80
N ILE A 150 17.68 9.39 12.42
CA ILE A 150 18.87 8.85 13.09
C ILE A 150 18.95 9.40 14.50
N ILE A 151 19.00 8.53 15.50
CA ILE A 151 19.24 8.91 16.91
C ILE A 151 20.70 9.31 17.05
N PRO A 152 21.00 10.55 17.48
CA PRO A 152 22.37 11.00 17.69
C PRO A 152 23.09 10.19 18.78
N ALA A 153 24.41 10.05 18.65
CA ALA A 153 25.21 9.37 19.68
C ALA A 153 24.99 10.00 21.06
N GLY A 154 24.76 9.16 22.06
CA GLY A 154 24.50 9.59 23.44
C GLY A 154 23.10 10.20 23.68
N TYR A 155 22.24 10.27 22.67
CA TYR A 155 20.88 10.75 22.87
C TYR A 155 19.98 9.61 23.38
N ASP A 156 19.12 9.93 24.35
CA ASP A 156 18.20 8.95 24.94
C ASP A 156 17.20 8.40 23.91
N ARG A 157 17.12 7.06 23.78
CA ARG A 157 16.30 6.37 22.77
C ARG A 157 14.79 6.57 23.01
N GLU A 158 14.37 6.54 24.27
CA GLU A 158 12.94 6.71 24.60
C GLU A 158 12.49 8.15 24.34
N LYS A 159 13.34 9.12 24.67
CA LYS A 159 13.10 10.52 24.32
C LYS A 159 13.04 10.73 22.81
N ALA A 160 13.95 10.10 22.06
CA ALA A 160 13.93 10.15 20.58
C ALA A 160 12.65 9.54 20.03
N LYS A 161 12.24 8.38 20.54
CA LYS A 161 10.98 7.70 20.18
C LYS A 161 9.78 8.59 20.44
N GLN A 162 9.71 9.21 21.63
CA GLN A 162 8.61 10.10 21.95
C GLN A 162 8.54 11.31 21.03
N GLN A 163 9.67 11.95 20.71
CA GLN A 163 9.72 13.07 19.75
C GLN A 163 9.19 12.66 18.37
N HIS A 164 9.58 11.47 17.87
CA HIS A 164 9.10 10.95 16.58
C HIS A 164 7.61 10.65 16.62
N ILE A 165 7.10 10.04 17.69
CA ILE A 165 5.67 9.81 17.89
C ILE A 165 4.91 11.13 17.91
N ASP A 166 5.41 12.14 18.61
CA ASP A 166 4.73 13.43 18.75
C ASP A 166 4.59 14.18 17.43
N VAL A 167 5.64 14.20 16.60
CA VAL A 167 5.54 14.81 15.27
C VAL A 167 4.64 14.00 14.35
N THR A 168 4.74 12.67 14.37
CA THR A 168 3.87 11.80 13.56
C THR A 168 2.39 11.94 13.97
N ARG A 169 2.12 12.09 15.27
CA ARG A 169 0.77 12.35 15.78
C ARG A 169 0.22 13.70 15.29
N LYS A 170 1.07 14.72 15.17
CA LYS A 170 0.67 16.02 14.58
C LYS A 170 0.47 15.96 13.06
N MET A 171 1.14 15.04 12.37
CA MET A 171 0.92 14.80 10.94
C MET A 171 -0.41 14.10 10.65
N ALA A 172 -0.91 13.27 11.58
CA ALA A 172 -2.10 12.45 11.38
C ALA A 172 -3.36 13.25 10.98
N PRO A 173 -3.75 14.36 11.65
CA PRO A 173 -4.90 15.16 11.22
C PRO A 173 -4.69 15.84 9.87
N LEU A 174 -3.46 16.13 9.46
CA LEU A 174 -3.17 16.63 8.11
C LEU A 174 -3.40 15.52 7.07
N ALA A 175 -2.96 14.30 7.36
CA ALA A 175 -3.19 13.14 6.49
C ALA A 175 -4.70 12.86 6.33
N GLU A 176 -5.47 12.90 7.42
CA GLU A 176 -6.93 12.77 7.39
C GLU A 176 -7.60 13.88 6.57
N LYS A 177 -7.22 15.15 6.78
CA LYS A 177 -7.72 16.31 6.02
C LYS A 177 -7.61 16.13 4.51
N TYR A 178 -6.53 15.54 4.04
CA TYR A 178 -6.30 15.32 2.61
C TYR A 178 -6.69 13.93 2.12
N GLY A 179 -7.10 13.02 3.00
CA GLY A 179 -7.50 11.65 2.67
C GLY A 179 -6.33 10.78 2.20
N ILE A 180 -5.10 11.10 2.62
CA ILE A 180 -3.88 10.36 2.31
C ILE A 180 -3.46 9.57 3.55
N THR A 181 -2.87 8.40 3.36
CA THR A 181 -2.30 7.63 4.46
C THR A 181 -0.78 7.76 4.48
N ILE A 182 -0.23 8.13 5.62
CA ILE A 182 1.21 8.09 5.88
C ILE A 182 1.58 6.65 6.25
N ALA A 183 2.40 6.01 5.44
CA ALA A 183 2.85 4.64 5.64
C ALA A 183 4.24 4.65 6.29
N VAL A 184 4.29 4.35 7.59
CA VAL A 184 5.56 4.25 8.35
C VAL A 184 6.31 3.02 7.88
N GLU A 185 7.54 3.21 7.46
CA GLU A 185 8.39 2.17 6.91
C GLU A 185 9.58 1.89 7.83
N PRO A 186 9.69 0.68 8.38
CA PRO A 186 10.93 0.22 9.01
C PRO A 186 12.04 0.07 7.98
N LEU A 187 13.25 0.52 8.33
CA LEU A 187 14.43 0.45 7.45
C LEU A 187 15.53 -0.40 8.10
N ASN A 188 16.43 -0.96 7.31
CA ASN A 188 17.56 -1.70 7.83
C ASN A 188 18.56 -0.82 8.59
N ARG A 189 19.38 -1.44 9.47
CA ARG A 189 20.36 -0.74 10.32
C ARG A 189 21.49 -0.08 9.55
N GLY A 190 21.68 -0.40 8.28
CA GLY A 190 22.61 0.33 7.41
C GLY A 190 22.13 1.72 7.01
N GLU A 191 20.82 1.98 7.07
CA GLU A 191 20.20 3.26 6.68
C GLU A 191 19.79 4.12 7.88
N THR A 192 19.40 3.50 8.99
CA THR A 192 19.02 4.20 10.23
C THR A 192 19.19 3.31 11.45
N ASN A 193 19.34 3.92 12.62
CA ASN A 193 19.40 3.20 13.90
C ASN A 193 18.07 3.23 14.68
N PHE A 194 16.95 3.58 13.99
CA PHE A 194 15.65 3.72 14.63
C PHE A 194 14.51 3.26 13.71
N ILE A 195 13.63 2.41 14.25
CA ILE A 195 12.55 1.69 13.56
C ILE A 195 13.14 0.74 12.50
N ASN A 196 13.64 -0.40 12.98
CA ASN A 196 14.35 -1.38 12.16
C ASN A 196 13.61 -2.73 12.02
N SER A 197 12.37 -2.82 12.47
CA SER A 197 11.52 -4.00 12.32
C SER A 197 10.04 -3.64 12.19
N LEU A 198 9.23 -4.56 11.66
CA LEU A 198 7.76 -4.38 11.64
C LEU A 198 7.21 -4.15 13.05
N ALA A 199 7.76 -4.84 14.06
CA ALA A 199 7.39 -4.64 15.46
C ALA A 199 7.61 -3.20 15.92
N GLU A 200 8.79 -2.63 15.69
CA GLU A 200 9.09 -1.24 16.04
C GLU A 200 8.20 -0.24 15.27
N GLY A 201 7.91 -0.53 13.99
CA GLY A 201 6.98 0.28 13.18
C GLY A 201 5.55 0.26 13.74
N VAL A 202 5.06 -0.89 14.17
CA VAL A 202 3.75 -1.03 14.81
C VAL A 202 3.67 -0.26 16.12
N GLU A 203 4.72 -0.24 16.94
CA GLU A 203 4.74 0.57 18.16
C GLU A 203 4.49 2.06 17.87
N ILE A 204 5.06 2.59 16.79
CA ILE A 204 4.81 3.98 16.37
C ILE A 204 3.36 4.17 15.91
N VAL A 205 2.87 3.29 15.02
CA VAL A 205 1.51 3.36 14.48
C VAL A 205 0.46 3.27 15.59
N GLU A 206 0.62 2.34 16.52
CA GLU A 206 -0.31 2.16 17.65
C GLU A 206 -0.24 3.32 18.65
N ALA A 207 0.94 3.92 18.87
CA ALA A 207 1.08 5.10 19.72
C ALA A 207 0.43 6.35 19.11
N VAL A 208 0.44 6.49 17.78
CA VAL A 208 -0.20 7.61 17.08
C VAL A 208 -1.72 7.50 17.09
N LYS A 209 -2.27 6.29 17.02
CA LYS A 209 -3.73 5.99 17.07
C LYS A 209 -4.54 6.70 15.98
N SER A 210 -4.10 6.61 14.71
CA SER A 210 -4.79 7.19 13.56
C SER A 210 -5.00 6.15 12.47
N THR A 211 -6.15 6.22 11.79
CA THR A 211 -6.42 5.41 10.60
C THR A 211 -5.61 5.86 9.38
N HIS A 212 -5.09 7.10 9.40
CA HIS A 212 -4.27 7.70 8.36
C HIS A 212 -2.75 7.63 8.63
N VAL A 213 -2.34 6.88 9.68
CA VAL A 213 -0.93 6.51 9.92
C VAL A 213 -0.87 5.00 10.08
N ARG A 214 -0.26 4.34 9.11
CA ARG A 214 -0.28 2.89 8.99
C ARG A 214 1.13 2.37 8.74
N LEU A 215 1.29 1.07 8.58
CA LEU A 215 2.57 0.41 8.39
C LEU A 215 2.81 0.10 6.91
N LEU A 216 4.03 0.31 6.44
CA LEU A 216 4.56 -0.27 5.22
C LEU A 216 5.44 -1.49 5.57
N CYS A 217 5.31 -2.55 4.79
CA CYS A 217 6.19 -3.72 4.85
C CYS A 217 7.15 -3.68 3.66
N ASP A 218 8.43 -3.40 3.92
CA ASP A 218 9.48 -3.53 2.90
C ASP A 218 10.24 -4.84 3.08
N ILE A 219 10.05 -5.76 2.11
CA ILE A 219 10.67 -7.09 2.12
C ILE A 219 12.20 -6.98 1.98
N TYR A 220 12.74 -5.98 1.27
CA TYR A 220 14.17 -5.74 1.22
C TYR A 220 14.74 -5.47 2.62
N HIS A 221 14.11 -4.58 3.38
CA HIS A 221 14.56 -4.26 4.73
C HIS A 221 14.40 -5.46 5.67
N MET A 222 13.31 -6.22 5.55
CA MET A 222 13.14 -7.48 6.29
C MET A 222 14.26 -8.48 6.00
N LEU A 223 14.62 -8.67 4.72
CA LEU A 223 15.74 -9.53 4.32
C LEU A 223 17.09 -9.03 4.88
N LYS A 224 17.31 -7.73 4.92
CA LYS A 224 18.55 -7.12 5.49
C LYS A 224 18.68 -7.34 6.98
N GLU A 225 17.56 -7.36 7.71
CA GLU A 225 17.49 -7.56 9.15
C GLU A 225 17.22 -9.02 9.55
N ASP A 226 17.19 -9.95 8.59
CA ASP A 226 16.83 -11.36 8.78
C ASP A 226 15.47 -11.55 9.49
N GLU A 227 14.54 -10.61 9.24
CA GLU A 227 13.19 -10.63 9.82
C GLU A 227 12.31 -11.68 9.13
N SER A 228 11.67 -12.53 9.95
CA SER A 228 10.85 -13.65 9.46
C SER A 228 9.59 -13.19 8.72
N PRO A 229 9.16 -13.90 7.64
CA PRO A 229 7.83 -13.70 7.05
C PRO A 229 6.67 -13.83 8.03
N ASP A 230 6.84 -14.52 9.16
CA ASP A 230 5.81 -14.64 10.20
C ASP A 230 5.45 -13.30 10.85
N GLU A 231 6.37 -12.34 10.86
CA GLU A 231 6.08 -10.97 11.34
C GLU A 231 5.04 -10.26 10.44
N ILE A 232 5.01 -10.56 9.12
CA ILE A 232 3.94 -10.09 8.24
C ILE A 232 2.58 -10.64 8.71
N VAL A 233 2.53 -11.93 9.05
CA VAL A 233 1.28 -12.55 9.53
C VAL A 233 0.84 -11.93 10.84
N LYS A 234 1.77 -11.70 11.75
CA LYS A 234 1.52 -11.12 13.07
C LYS A 234 1.00 -9.68 13.03
N TYR A 235 1.59 -8.86 12.15
CA TYR A 235 1.28 -7.43 12.07
C TYR A 235 0.43 -7.02 10.87
N GLY A 236 -0.08 -7.99 10.11
CA GLY A 236 -0.78 -7.80 8.85
C GLY A 236 -1.94 -6.80 8.88
N LYS A 237 -2.67 -6.71 10.02
CA LYS A 237 -3.76 -5.72 10.19
C LYS A 237 -3.31 -4.26 10.05
N HIS A 238 -2.01 -3.98 10.18
CA HIS A 238 -1.45 -2.63 10.09
C HIS A 238 -0.88 -2.30 8.70
N ILE A 239 -0.57 -3.32 7.88
CA ILE A 239 0.11 -3.18 6.59
C ILE A 239 -0.87 -2.66 5.53
N VAL A 240 -0.52 -1.55 4.89
CA VAL A 240 -1.31 -0.94 3.82
C VAL A 240 -0.59 -0.91 2.49
N HIS A 241 0.73 -1.01 2.50
CA HIS A 241 1.58 -0.97 1.31
C HIS A 241 2.82 -1.83 1.50
N CYS A 242 3.40 -2.33 0.41
CA CYS A 242 4.59 -3.16 0.46
C CYS A 242 5.61 -2.75 -0.58
N HIS A 243 6.90 -2.83 -0.19
CA HIS A 243 8.04 -2.70 -1.07
C HIS A 243 8.80 -4.03 -1.19
N ILE A 244 9.56 -4.18 -2.28
CA ILE A 244 10.37 -5.36 -2.53
C ILE A 244 11.60 -5.01 -3.38
N ALA A 245 12.74 -5.53 -2.96
CA ALA A 245 13.97 -5.63 -3.74
C ALA A 245 14.81 -6.78 -3.21
N GLU A 246 15.81 -7.24 -3.97
CA GLU A 246 16.71 -8.30 -3.55
C GLU A 246 17.67 -7.84 -2.44
N LYS A 247 18.03 -8.76 -1.54
CA LYS A 247 18.91 -8.49 -0.37
C LYS A 247 20.25 -7.92 -0.78
N GLN A 248 20.83 -8.47 -1.86
CA GLN A 248 22.12 -8.03 -2.38
C GLN A 248 21.91 -6.85 -3.33
N ASP A 249 22.61 -5.75 -3.06
CA ASP A 249 22.71 -4.54 -3.87
C ASP A 249 21.37 -3.81 -4.12
N ARG A 250 20.26 -4.23 -3.47
CA ARG A 250 18.90 -3.69 -3.64
C ARG A 250 18.46 -3.70 -5.10
N THR A 251 18.72 -4.82 -5.79
CA THR A 251 18.39 -5.01 -7.20
C THR A 251 16.92 -5.44 -7.38
N PRO A 252 16.34 -5.28 -8.59
CA PRO A 252 15.03 -5.85 -8.89
C PRO A 252 15.01 -7.38 -8.75
N PRO A 253 13.84 -7.97 -8.41
CA PRO A 253 13.69 -9.43 -8.33
C PRO A 253 14.22 -10.16 -9.58
N GLY A 254 15.00 -11.22 -9.40
CA GLY A 254 15.58 -12.05 -10.48
C GLY A 254 16.93 -11.59 -11.01
N VAL A 255 17.48 -10.46 -10.56
CA VAL A 255 18.85 -10.04 -10.91
C VAL A 255 19.90 -10.84 -10.13
N LYS A 256 19.66 -11.09 -8.85
CA LYS A 256 20.51 -11.92 -7.96
C LYS A 256 19.86 -13.26 -7.61
N GLY A 257 18.55 -13.41 -7.79
CA GLY A 257 17.85 -14.68 -7.68
C GLY A 257 17.24 -14.98 -6.31
N ASP A 258 16.92 -13.96 -5.51
CA ASP A 258 16.24 -14.17 -4.22
C ASP A 258 14.86 -14.83 -4.40
N ASP A 259 14.52 -15.72 -3.45
CA ASP A 259 13.22 -16.35 -3.36
C ASP A 259 12.29 -15.58 -2.41
N PHE A 260 11.32 -14.86 -2.95
CA PHE A 260 10.36 -14.09 -2.19
C PHE A 260 9.09 -14.87 -1.82
N ARG A 261 8.92 -16.10 -2.29
CA ARG A 261 7.70 -16.89 -2.06
C ARG A 261 7.34 -17.05 -0.57
N PRO A 262 8.27 -17.17 0.39
CA PRO A 262 7.90 -17.18 1.81
C PRO A 262 7.16 -15.91 2.25
N TYR A 263 7.64 -14.74 1.84
CA TYR A 263 7.02 -13.43 2.15
C TYR A 263 5.70 -13.25 1.41
N LEU A 264 5.64 -13.65 0.13
CA LEU A 264 4.41 -13.59 -0.67
C LEU A 264 3.32 -14.51 -0.12
N ARG A 265 3.67 -15.71 0.38
CA ARG A 265 2.72 -16.58 1.12
C ARG A 265 2.20 -15.91 2.38
N ALA A 266 3.05 -15.22 3.13
CA ALA A 266 2.64 -14.47 4.33
C ALA A 266 1.66 -13.35 3.97
N LEU A 267 1.91 -12.59 2.91
CA LEU A 267 0.98 -11.57 2.40
C LEU A 267 -0.35 -12.20 1.97
N LYS A 268 -0.34 -13.32 1.25
CA LYS A 268 -1.58 -14.04 0.89
C LYS A 268 -2.33 -14.53 2.13
N LYS A 269 -1.63 -15.05 3.12
CA LYS A 269 -2.22 -15.56 4.37
C LYS A 269 -3.00 -14.49 5.14
N ILE A 270 -2.56 -13.24 5.10
CA ILE A 270 -3.29 -12.11 5.70
C ILE A 270 -4.36 -11.51 4.78
N GLY A 271 -4.57 -12.07 3.58
CA GLY A 271 -5.52 -11.55 2.60
C GLY A 271 -5.10 -10.20 2.00
N TYR A 272 -3.79 -9.93 1.92
CA TYR A 272 -3.28 -8.68 1.37
C TYR A 272 -3.68 -8.51 -0.10
N ASN A 273 -4.27 -7.38 -0.44
CA ASN A 273 -4.74 -7.04 -1.78
C ASN A 273 -4.31 -5.62 -2.23
N GLY A 274 -3.28 -5.07 -1.57
CA GLY A 274 -2.72 -3.76 -1.84
C GLY A 274 -1.66 -3.75 -2.93
N GLY A 275 -0.85 -2.69 -2.94
CA GLY A 275 0.28 -2.50 -3.84
C GLY A 275 1.56 -3.17 -3.33
N LEU A 276 2.32 -3.75 -4.25
CA LEU A 276 3.68 -4.24 -4.04
C LEU A 276 4.58 -3.60 -5.08
N SER A 277 5.48 -2.73 -4.65
CA SER A 277 6.35 -1.96 -5.54
C SER A 277 7.77 -2.47 -5.51
N ILE A 278 8.36 -2.65 -6.68
CA ILE A 278 9.81 -2.83 -6.81
C ILE A 278 10.45 -1.48 -6.50
N GLU A 279 11.20 -1.40 -5.38
CA GLU A 279 11.88 -0.18 -4.94
C GLU A 279 13.39 -0.34 -4.99
N CYS A 280 13.98 0.14 -6.08
CA CYS A 280 15.42 0.14 -6.32
C CYS A 280 15.90 1.55 -6.66
N PHE A 281 17.13 1.88 -6.29
CA PHE A 281 17.71 3.22 -6.53
C PHE A 281 18.83 3.21 -7.59
N LYS A 282 19.29 2.03 -7.99
CA LYS A 282 20.37 1.86 -8.96
C LYS A 282 20.05 0.71 -9.88
N TYR A 283 20.29 0.94 -11.15
CA TYR A 283 20.14 -0.04 -12.23
C TYR A 283 21.40 -0.01 -13.10
N THR A 284 21.78 -1.16 -13.63
CA THR A 284 22.76 -1.24 -14.71
C THR A 284 22.06 -1.01 -16.05
N ASP A 285 20.85 -1.54 -16.19
CA ASP A 285 19.97 -1.41 -17.36
C ASP A 285 18.52 -1.46 -16.86
N PHE A 286 17.92 -0.29 -16.67
CA PHE A 286 16.58 -0.14 -16.10
C PHE A 286 15.53 -0.99 -16.84
N ASP A 287 15.48 -0.87 -18.18
CA ASP A 287 14.42 -1.52 -18.95
C ASP A 287 14.49 -3.03 -18.85
N ARG A 288 15.69 -3.60 -18.98
CA ARG A 288 15.90 -5.05 -18.88
C ARG A 288 15.65 -5.56 -17.47
N GLU A 289 16.20 -4.90 -16.46
CA GLU A 289 16.12 -5.35 -15.06
C GLU A 289 14.70 -5.25 -14.53
N ILE A 290 13.98 -4.17 -14.83
CA ILE A 290 12.57 -4.01 -14.42
C ILE A 290 11.67 -5.00 -15.13
N LYS A 291 11.83 -5.23 -16.43
CA LYS A 291 11.08 -6.25 -17.15
C LYS A 291 11.28 -7.63 -16.52
N THR A 292 12.52 -8.02 -16.28
CA THR A 292 12.85 -9.27 -15.60
C THR A 292 12.21 -9.33 -14.20
N GLY A 293 12.34 -8.24 -13.45
CA GLY A 293 11.80 -8.16 -12.09
C GLY A 293 10.28 -8.36 -12.03
N ILE A 294 9.55 -7.74 -12.94
CA ILE A 294 8.10 -7.88 -13.04
C ILE A 294 7.71 -9.31 -13.43
N GLU A 295 8.41 -9.93 -14.39
CA GLU A 295 8.16 -11.31 -14.84
C GLU A 295 8.42 -12.32 -13.70
N VAL A 296 9.57 -12.21 -13.02
CA VAL A 296 9.92 -13.07 -11.88
C VAL A 296 8.93 -12.91 -10.74
N LEU A 297 8.57 -11.67 -10.41
CA LEU A 297 7.66 -11.41 -9.31
C LEU A 297 6.25 -11.93 -9.61
N LYS A 298 5.73 -11.75 -10.83
CA LYS A 298 4.47 -12.35 -11.27
C LYS A 298 4.47 -13.88 -11.12
N LYS A 299 5.57 -14.53 -11.52
CA LYS A 299 5.73 -15.98 -11.37
C LYS A 299 5.73 -16.39 -9.90
N GLN A 300 6.56 -15.75 -9.07
CA GLN A 300 6.64 -16.09 -7.65
C GLN A 300 5.32 -15.82 -6.89
N ILE A 301 4.55 -14.79 -7.27
CA ILE A 301 3.21 -14.55 -6.73
C ILE A 301 2.26 -15.71 -7.06
N LEU A 302 2.32 -16.26 -8.27
CA LEU A 302 1.47 -17.41 -8.66
C LEU A 302 1.87 -18.69 -7.92
N GLU A 303 3.15 -18.90 -7.65
CA GLU A 303 3.71 -20.09 -6.99
C GLU A 303 3.61 -20.03 -5.44
N ALA A 304 3.39 -18.86 -4.88
CA ALA A 304 3.21 -18.66 -3.45
C ALA A 304 1.76 -18.95 -3.03
#